data_41f8a8f46bb7579095ba07fdca990eeb
#
_entry.id   41f8a8f46bb7579095ba07fdca990eeb
#
_cell.length_a   1.000
_cell.length_b   1.000
_cell.length_c   1.000
_cell.angle_alpha   90.00
_cell.angle_beta   90.00
_cell.angle_gamma   90.00
#
_symmetry.space_group_name_H-M   'P 1'
#
loop_
_entity.id
_entity.type
_entity.pdbx_description
1 polymer ?
#
loop_
_entity_poly.entity_id
_entity_poly.type
_entity_poly.pdbx_seq_one_letter_code
_entity_poly.pdbx_strand_id
1 'polypeptide(L)'
;MPTAFAFTDAIWSKYGASLPPDPKTNAAAMKNLYNLADRRDETFDGLIKLGVHFAVCDKSTQGLAGSLARKTDGKSDAVYKELLANVIGSSHMVPSGIVAVGHAQEHGYAYAYCG
;
A
#
# COMPACT_ATOMS: atom_id res chain seq x y z
N MET A 1 8.03 -3.15 -2.79
CA MET A 1 7.20 -2.89 -1.59
C MET A 1 5.81 -3.49 -1.80
N PRO A 2 5.29 -4.28 -0.87
CA PRO A 2 3.95 -4.85 -1.01
C PRO A 2 2.86 -3.78 -1.07
N THR A 3 1.89 -3.96 -1.94
CA THR A 3 0.77 -3.01 -2.13
C THR A 3 -0.02 -2.74 -0.84
N ALA A 4 -0.06 -3.70 0.08
CA ALA A 4 -0.74 -3.54 1.37
C ALA A 4 -0.29 -2.29 2.16
N PHE A 5 0.95 -1.86 2.01
CA PHE A 5 1.47 -0.67 2.69
C PHE A 5 0.92 0.66 2.16
N ALA A 6 0.24 0.63 1.04
CA ALA A 6 -0.40 1.82 0.46
C ALA A 6 -1.73 2.20 1.12
N PHE A 7 -2.17 1.49 2.17
CA PHE A 7 -3.49 1.68 2.78
C PHE A 7 -3.41 2.13 4.23
N THR A 8 -4.46 2.85 4.66
CA THR A 8 -4.57 3.40 6.01
C THR A 8 -4.80 2.31 7.06
N ASP A 9 -4.64 2.68 8.32
CA ASP A 9 -4.84 1.78 9.47
C ASP A 9 -6.24 1.14 9.50
N ALA A 10 -7.25 1.75 8.89
CA ALA A 10 -8.58 1.17 8.77
C ALA A 10 -8.57 -0.19 8.05
N ILE A 11 -7.79 -0.30 6.97
CA ILE A 11 -7.61 -1.57 6.25
C ILE A 11 -6.80 -2.56 7.07
N TRP A 12 -5.74 -2.12 7.72
CA TRP A 12 -4.93 -2.96 8.59
C TRP A 12 -5.72 -3.50 9.79
N SER A 13 -6.57 -2.69 10.39
CA SER A 13 -7.44 -3.11 11.50
C SER A 13 -8.45 -4.16 11.07
N LYS A 14 -9.05 -3.98 9.89
CA LYS A 14 -10.08 -4.90 9.37
C LYS A 14 -9.51 -6.20 8.84
N TYR A 15 -8.41 -6.14 8.11
CA TYR A 15 -7.80 -7.28 7.40
C TYR A 15 -6.48 -7.73 7.98
N GLY A 16 -6.12 -7.28 9.18
CA GLY A 16 -4.80 -7.49 9.79
C GLY A 16 -4.33 -8.94 9.82
N ALA A 17 -5.24 -9.89 10.10
CA ALA A 17 -4.92 -11.31 10.09
C ALA A 17 -4.56 -11.86 8.69
N SER A 18 -4.96 -11.18 7.63
CA SER A 18 -4.73 -11.56 6.23
C SER A 18 -3.61 -10.76 5.56
N LEU A 19 -3.09 -9.75 6.26
CA LEU A 19 -1.98 -8.91 5.82
C LEU A 19 -0.64 -9.38 6.43
N PRO A 20 0.52 -8.87 5.95
CA PRO A 20 1.81 -9.26 6.51
C PRO A 20 1.87 -9.03 8.02
N PRO A 21 2.37 -10.00 8.81
CA PRO A 21 2.50 -9.85 10.25
C PRO A 21 3.57 -8.81 10.63
N ASP A 22 3.49 -8.34 11.86
CA ASP A 22 4.55 -7.51 12.46
C ASP A 22 5.86 -8.33 12.53
N PRO A 23 6.94 -7.86 11.90
CA PRO A 23 8.19 -8.60 11.85
C PRO A 23 8.87 -8.78 13.21
N LYS A 24 8.51 -7.97 14.22
CA LYS A 24 9.08 -8.08 15.57
C LYS A 24 8.35 -9.10 16.42
N THR A 25 7.04 -9.13 16.36
CA THR A 25 6.20 -9.94 17.23
C THR A 25 5.60 -11.16 16.54
N ASN A 26 5.69 -11.21 15.21
CA ASN A 26 5.04 -12.21 14.36
C ASN A 26 3.51 -12.31 14.61
N ALA A 27 2.92 -11.25 15.18
CA ALA A 27 1.49 -11.15 15.43
C ALA A 27 0.79 -10.43 14.28
N ALA A 28 -0.53 -10.59 14.18
CA ALA A 28 -1.35 -9.88 13.20
C ALA A 28 -1.16 -8.36 13.35
N ALA A 29 -0.80 -7.70 12.25
CA ALA A 29 -0.60 -6.27 12.24
C ALA A 29 -1.94 -5.53 12.19
N MET A 30 -2.16 -4.59 13.12
CA MET A 30 -3.36 -3.76 13.19
C MET A 30 -3.13 -2.35 12.66
N LYS A 31 -1.89 -2.03 12.28
CA LYS A 31 -1.48 -0.75 11.72
C LYS A 31 -0.49 -0.98 10.59
N ASN A 32 -0.43 -0.01 9.68
CA ASN A 32 0.57 -0.05 8.62
C ASN A 32 1.98 -0.11 9.24
N LEU A 33 2.72 -1.16 8.91
CA LEU A 33 4.03 -1.45 9.49
C LEU A 33 5.06 -0.33 9.23
N TYR A 34 4.91 0.43 8.15
CA TYR A 34 5.80 1.55 7.82
C TYR A 34 5.47 2.85 8.57
N ASN A 35 4.33 2.90 9.26
CA ASN A 35 3.98 4.04 10.12
C ASN A 35 4.33 3.81 11.60
N LEU A 36 5.07 2.75 11.91
CA LEU A 36 5.52 2.49 13.27
C LEU A 36 6.69 3.42 13.62
N ALA A 37 6.55 4.14 14.73
CA ALA A 37 7.45 5.22 15.17
C ALA A 37 8.90 4.83 15.49
N ASP A 38 9.24 3.55 15.45
CA ASP A 38 10.56 3.07 15.85
C ASP A 38 11.52 2.74 14.68
N ARG A 39 11.17 3.14 13.47
CA ARG A 39 11.99 2.97 12.29
C ARG A 39 12.52 4.31 11.78
N ARG A 40 13.52 4.87 12.46
CA ARG A 40 14.35 6.01 12.01
C ARG A 40 13.60 7.19 11.42
N ASP A 41 12.39 7.47 11.90
CA ASP A 41 11.49 8.51 11.35
C ASP A 41 11.09 8.32 9.88
N GLU A 42 11.42 7.18 9.27
CA GLU A 42 11.05 6.83 7.90
C GLU A 42 9.64 6.24 7.82
N THR A 43 8.66 7.02 8.26
CA THR A 43 7.25 6.65 8.12
C THR A 43 6.69 7.20 6.80
N PHE A 44 5.65 6.58 6.27
CA PHE A 44 4.94 7.13 5.11
C PHE A 44 4.40 8.53 5.40
N ASP A 45 3.88 8.77 6.60
CA ASP A 45 3.42 10.09 7.00
C ASP A 45 4.55 11.11 7.02
N GLY A 46 5.73 10.73 7.47
CA GLY A 46 6.94 11.57 7.43
C GLY A 46 7.34 11.92 5.99
N LEU A 47 7.34 10.94 5.10
CA LEU A 47 7.64 11.14 3.68
C LEU A 47 6.63 12.06 2.99
N ILE A 48 5.34 11.91 3.28
CA ILE A 48 4.28 12.77 2.75
C ILE A 48 4.52 14.24 3.19
N LYS A 49 4.89 14.46 4.44
CA LYS A 49 5.23 15.80 4.96
C LYS A 49 6.44 16.41 4.26
N LEU A 50 7.36 15.59 3.77
CA LEU A 50 8.51 16.02 2.98
C LEU A 50 8.17 16.27 1.50
N GLY A 51 6.93 16.08 1.08
CA GLY A 51 6.49 16.31 -0.29
C GLY A 51 6.60 15.09 -1.22
N VAL A 52 6.81 13.89 -0.68
CA VAL A 52 6.84 12.66 -1.48
C VAL A 52 5.43 12.30 -1.94
N HIS A 53 5.30 11.97 -3.22
CA HIS A 53 4.07 11.45 -3.82
C HIS A 53 4.20 9.96 -4.10
N PHE A 54 3.12 9.23 -3.87
CA PHE A 54 3.06 7.78 -4.09
C PHE A 54 2.22 7.45 -5.31
N ALA A 55 2.70 6.53 -6.14
CA ALA A 55 1.91 5.90 -7.19
C ALA A 55 1.51 4.50 -6.72
N VAL A 56 0.22 4.21 -6.71
CA VAL A 56 -0.33 2.92 -6.28
C VAL A 56 -0.82 2.17 -7.51
N CYS A 57 -0.32 0.95 -7.68
CA CYS A 57 -0.65 0.12 -8.85
C CYS A 57 -2.06 -0.45 -8.74
N ASP A 58 -2.94 -0.11 -9.68
CA ASP A 58 -4.32 -0.58 -9.72
C ASP A 58 -4.41 -2.10 -9.89
N LYS A 59 -3.61 -2.68 -10.77
CA LYS A 59 -3.58 -4.14 -10.97
C LYS A 59 -3.21 -4.88 -9.68
N SER A 60 -2.22 -4.38 -8.95
CA SER A 60 -1.82 -4.95 -7.66
C SER A 60 -2.92 -4.77 -6.60
N THR A 61 -3.61 -3.66 -6.62
CA THR A 61 -4.75 -3.39 -5.73
C THR A 61 -5.91 -4.36 -6.00
N GLN A 62 -6.24 -4.60 -7.26
CA GLN A 62 -7.24 -5.60 -7.64
C GLN A 62 -6.82 -7.01 -7.21
N GLY A 63 -5.56 -7.38 -7.37
CA GLY A 63 -5.00 -8.65 -6.90
C GLY A 63 -5.11 -8.80 -5.39
N LEU A 64 -4.79 -7.75 -4.64
CA LEU A 64 -4.94 -7.73 -3.18
C LEU A 64 -6.41 -7.88 -2.77
N ALA A 65 -7.33 -7.15 -3.43
CA ALA A 65 -8.77 -7.26 -3.17
C ALA A 65 -9.28 -8.68 -3.38
N GLY A 66 -8.88 -9.34 -4.45
CA GLY A 66 -9.23 -10.75 -4.71
C GLY A 66 -8.67 -11.69 -3.65
N SER A 67 -7.45 -11.48 -3.20
CA SER A 67 -6.84 -12.28 -2.13
C SER A 67 -7.56 -12.11 -0.80
N LEU A 68 -7.85 -10.88 -0.39
CA LEU A 68 -8.56 -10.58 0.84
C LEU A 68 -10.01 -11.11 0.80
N ALA A 69 -10.69 -10.97 -0.33
CA ALA A 69 -12.05 -11.49 -0.50
C ALA A 69 -12.09 -13.03 -0.30
N ARG A 70 -11.13 -13.76 -0.86
CA ARG A 70 -11.05 -15.22 -0.65
C ARG A 70 -10.80 -15.60 0.80
N LYS A 71 -9.98 -14.84 1.52
CA LYS A 71 -9.64 -15.12 2.94
C LYS A 71 -10.75 -14.73 3.90
N THR A 72 -11.63 -13.82 3.52
CA THR A 72 -12.70 -13.28 4.38
C THR A 72 -14.11 -13.65 3.92
N ASP A 73 -14.25 -14.53 2.93
CA ASP A 73 -15.53 -14.89 2.29
C ASP A 73 -16.32 -13.67 1.76
N GLY A 74 -15.57 -12.60 1.38
CA GLY A 74 -16.14 -11.38 0.84
C GLY A 74 -16.23 -11.38 -0.67
N LYS A 75 -16.74 -10.26 -1.21
CA LYS A 75 -16.78 -10.00 -2.64
C LYS A 75 -15.59 -9.14 -3.05
N SER A 76 -14.85 -9.55 -4.07
CA SER A 76 -13.67 -8.85 -4.59
C SER A 76 -13.97 -7.40 -4.94
N ASP A 77 -15.11 -7.11 -5.59
CA ASP A 77 -15.50 -5.75 -5.94
C ASP A 77 -15.73 -4.85 -4.73
N ALA A 78 -16.38 -5.39 -3.68
CA ALA A 78 -16.60 -4.64 -2.44
C ALA A 78 -15.28 -4.34 -1.72
N VAL A 79 -14.39 -5.31 -1.63
CA VAL A 79 -13.04 -5.12 -1.03
C VAL A 79 -12.24 -4.12 -1.85
N TYR A 80 -12.27 -4.20 -3.17
CA TYR A 80 -11.58 -3.25 -4.05
C TYR A 80 -12.04 -1.80 -3.82
N LYS A 81 -13.35 -1.57 -3.76
CA LYS A 81 -13.90 -0.24 -3.46
C LYS A 81 -13.47 0.27 -2.08
N GLU A 82 -13.44 -0.61 -1.09
CA GLU A 82 -12.97 -0.28 0.25
C GLU A 82 -11.48 0.11 0.26
N LEU A 83 -10.65 -0.63 -0.48
CA LEU A 83 -9.23 -0.30 -0.63
C LEU A 83 -9.05 1.08 -1.29
N LEU A 84 -9.78 1.38 -2.36
CA LEU A 84 -9.72 2.68 -3.03
C LEU A 84 -10.11 3.84 -2.09
N ALA A 85 -11.06 3.61 -1.20
CA ALA A 85 -11.50 4.61 -0.21
C ALA A 85 -10.49 4.83 0.93
N ASN A 86 -9.51 3.96 1.09
CA ASN A 86 -8.58 3.94 2.22
C ASN A 86 -7.10 3.93 1.78
N VAL A 87 -6.78 4.46 0.61
CA VAL A 87 -5.38 4.68 0.21
C VAL A 87 -4.75 5.78 1.07
N ILE A 88 -3.44 5.68 1.30
CA ILE A 88 -2.70 6.71 2.04
C ILE A 88 -2.74 8.04 1.30
N GLY A 89 -2.57 9.14 2.05
CA GLY A 89 -2.53 10.50 1.48
C GLY A 89 -1.39 10.67 0.47
N SER A 90 -1.47 11.72 -0.36
CA SER A 90 -0.46 12.02 -1.39
C SER A 90 -0.18 10.87 -2.36
N SER A 91 -1.18 10.02 -2.63
CA SER A 91 -1.09 8.90 -3.54
C SER A 91 -1.98 9.08 -4.76
N HIS A 92 -1.52 8.53 -5.90
CA HIS A 92 -2.26 8.49 -7.15
C HIS A 92 -2.37 7.05 -7.62
N MET A 93 -3.57 6.64 -8.00
CA MET A 93 -3.78 5.33 -8.63
C MET A 93 -3.27 5.38 -10.07
N VAL A 94 -2.43 4.41 -10.42
CA VAL A 94 -1.91 4.24 -11.78
C VAL A 94 -2.34 2.87 -12.30
N PRO A 95 -2.68 2.74 -13.60
CA PRO A 95 -3.16 1.47 -14.17
C PRO A 95 -2.16 0.32 -13.99
N SER A 96 -0.86 0.61 -14.13
CA SER A 96 0.23 -0.34 -13.94
C SER A 96 1.48 0.38 -13.45
N GLY A 97 2.09 -0.14 -12.39
CA GLY A 97 3.30 0.45 -11.81
C GLY A 97 4.48 0.47 -12.79
N ILE A 98 4.67 -0.60 -13.57
CA ILE A 98 5.75 -0.68 -14.57
C ILE A 98 5.58 0.38 -15.66
N VAL A 99 4.38 0.59 -16.14
CA VAL A 99 4.07 1.60 -17.15
C VAL A 99 4.28 3.01 -16.57
N ALA A 100 3.86 3.24 -15.33
CA ALA A 100 4.06 4.52 -14.66
C ALA A 100 5.54 4.86 -14.49
N VAL A 101 6.39 3.89 -14.17
CA VAL A 101 7.86 4.07 -14.11
C VAL A 101 8.41 4.51 -15.47
N GLY A 102 8.00 3.86 -16.56
CA GLY A 102 8.40 4.23 -17.91
C GLY A 102 8.01 5.68 -18.26
N HIS A 103 6.78 6.08 -17.97
CA HIS A 103 6.34 7.46 -18.17
C HIS A 103 7.10 8.47 -17.31
N ALA A 104 7.41 8.15 -16.06
CA ALA A 104 8.21 9.01 -15.22
C ALA A 104 9.63 9.22 -15.81
N GLN A 105 10.26 8.16 -16.30
CA GLN A 105 11.56 8.25 -16.95
C GLN A 105 11.54 9.12 -18.22
N GLU A 106 10.48 9.04 -19.03
CA GLU A 106 10.26 9.91 -20.20
C GLU A 106 10.20 11.39 -19.80
N HIS A 107 9.76 11.72 -18.58
CA HIS A 107 9.74 13.06 -18.02
C HIS A 107 11.00 13.44 -17.23
N GLY A 108 12.06 12.66 -17.34
CA GLY A 108 13.36 12.97 -16.77
C GLY A 108 13.57 12.47 -15.32
N TYR A 109 12.68 11.67 -14.77
CA TYR A 109 12.88 11.07 -13.44
C TYR A 109 13.87 9.91 -13.49
N ALA A 110 14.70 9.82 -12.47
CA ALA A 110 15.57 8.67 -12.27
C ALA A 110 14.76 7.50 -11.67
N TYR A 111 15.24 6.26 -11.90
CA TYR A 111 14.63 5.05 -11.35
C TYR A 111 15.62 4.30 -10.47
N ALA A 112 15.15 3.85 -9.30
CA ALA A 112 15.87 2.92 -8.44
C ALA A 112 14.90 1.85 -7.91
N TYR A 113 15.28 0.58 -8.03
CA TYR A 113 14.50 -0.52 -7.50
C TYR A 113 14.90 -0.79 -6.04
N CYS A 114 13.91 -0.82 -5.16
CA CYS A 114 14.10 -1.00 -3.72
C CYS A 114 13.35 -2.23 -3.16
N GLY A 115 13.43 -3.33 -3.85
CA GLY A 115 12.87 -4.59 -3.39
C GLY A 115 11.38 -4.72 -3.43
#